data_0cefd7874c71fa47b5b9e8bbd02e6072
#
_entry.id   0cefd7874c71fa47b5b9e8bbd02e6072
#
_cell.length_a   1.000
_cell.length_b   1.000
_cell.length_c   1.000
_cell.angle_alpha   90.00
_cell.angle_beta   90.00
_cell.angle_gamma   90.00
#
_symmetry.space_group_name_H-M   'P 1'
#
loop_
_entity.id
_entity.type
_entity.pdbx_description
1 polymer ?
#
loop_
_entity_poly.entity_id
_entity_poly.type
_entity_poly.pdbx_seq_one_letter_code
_entity_poly.pdbx_strand_id
1 'polypeptide(L)'
;MIARIFLGVLIGGAIGAVLGYFGKCSSGACPLTANPYRGAIYGAVMGALLVSAFSQIPKEKLKISDVAGESYLNAKVLKENGSGLVESLTKNSFLQKVFNYEQNKEWKFEGELPCIIDFYADWCGPCKMVEPVLQELAQEYQGKLNIYRVDTQAQQELAAAFSIQSIPSVLFVPLNDKPQMVIGALPKITLEKVIKEVLKVE
;
A
#
# COMPACT_ATOMS: atom_id res chain seq x y z
N MET A 1 32.97 -18.26 17.36
CA MET A 1 32.80 -16.82 17.70
C MET A 1 33.99 -15.99 17.25
N ILE A 2 35.20 -16.36 17.63
CA ILE A 2 36.46 -15.67 17.33
C ILE A 2 36.66 -15.42 15.80
N ALA A 3 36.45 -16.41 14.93
CA ALA A 3 36.62 -16.28 13.48
C ALA A 3 35.73 -15.21 12.82
N ARG A 4 34.52 -14.97 13.34
CA ARG A 4 33.61 -13.93 12.84
C ARG A 4 34.05 -12.53 13.20
N ILE A 5 34.64 -12.36 14.38
CA ILE A 5 35.21 -11.09 14.84
C ILE A 5 36.43 -10.71 13.97
N PHE A 6 37.32 -11.71 13.70
CA PHE A 6 38.46 -11.50 12.82
C PHE A 6 38.03 -11.09 11.39
N LEU A 7 36.98 -11.72 10.86
CA LEU A 7 36.45 -11.39 9.55
C LEU A 7 35.86 -9.95 9.53
N GLY A 8 35.15 -9.52 10.58
CA GLY A 8 34.62 -8.16 10.71
C GLY A 8 35.72 -7.10 10.80
N VAL A 9 36.80 -7.38 11.55
CA VAL A 9 37.97 -6.50 11.66
C VAL A 9 38.70 -6.35 10.31
N LEU A 10 38.88 -7.47 9.56
CA LEU A 10 39.54 -7.43 8.25
C LEU A 10 38.72 -6.65 7.21
N ILE A 11 37.42 -6.92 7.12
CA ILE A 11 36.55 -6.25 6.15
C ILE A 11 36.40 -4.76 6.53
N GLY A 12 36.14 -4.43 7.80
CA GLY A 12 36.02 -3.05 8.27
C GLY A 12 37.32 -2.26 8.09
N GLY A 13 38.47 -2.87 8.37
CA GLY A 13 39.80 -2.27 8.15
C GLY A 13 40.10 -1.99 6.67
N ALA A 14 39.78 -2.95 5.78
CA ALA A 14 39.96 -2.79 4.34
C ALA A 14 39.09 -1.65 3.79
N ILE A 15 37.79 -1.61 4.14
CA ILE A 15 36.88 -0.55 3.69
C ILE A 15 37.31 0.82 4.26
N GLY A 16 37.70 0.89 5.53
CA GLY A 16 38.20 2.11 6.15
C GLY A 16 39.49 2.65 5.52
N ALA A 17 40.40 1.77 5.11
CA ALA A 17 41.62 2.14 4.39
C ALA A 17 41.31 2.70 2.99
N VAL A 18 40.41 2.06 2.24
CA VAL A 18 39.97 2.50 0.90
C VAL A 18 39.30 3.85 0.96
N LEU A 19 38.36 4.06 1.89
CA LEU A 19 37.70 5.35 2.08
C LEU A 19 38.67 6.43 2.53
N GLY A 20 39.67 6.12 3.37
CA GLY A 20 40.73 7.03 3.75
C GLY A 20 41.67 7.40 2.60
N TYR A 21 41.87 6.48 1.63
CA TYR A 21 42.69 6.73 0.45
C TYR A 21 41.99 7.61 -0.60
N PHE A 22 40.70 7.35 -0.87
CA PHE A 22 39.91 8.14 -1.81
C PHE A 22 39.38 9.45 -1.24
N GLY A 23 39.30 9.60 0.08
CA GLY A 23 38.80 10.78 0.79
C GLY A 23 39.77 11.97 0.82
N LYS A 24 40.64 12.15 -0.18
CA LYS A 24 41.44 13.36 -0.33
C LYS A 24 40.55 14.54 -0.70
N CYS A 25 40.05 15.25 0.32
CA CYS A 25 39.36 16.51 0.11
C CYS A 25 40.33 17.56 -0.43
N SER A 26 39.99 18.15 -1.57
CA SER A 26 40.76 19.24 -2.25
C SER A 26 40.85 20.55 -1.47
N SER A 27 40.21 20.67 -0.29
CA SER A 27 40.07 21.92 0.48
C SER A 27 40.59 21.86 1.93
N GLY A 28 41.54 20.98 2.26
CA GLY A 28 42.36 21.11 3.48
C GLY A 28 41.70 21.09 4.88
N ALA A 29 40.39 20.86 4.98
CA ALA A 29 39.64 21.04 6.23
C ALA A 29 39.14 19.73 6.92
N CYS A 30 39.68 18.57 6.59
CA CYS A 30 39.31 17.30 7.25
C CYS A 30 40.49 16.59 7.88
N PRO A 31 40.89 16.94 9.13
CA PRO A 31 42.06 16.36 9.79
C PRO A 31 41.89 14.88 10.22
N LEU A 32 40.68 14.32 10.21
CA LEU A 32 40.41 12.95 10.66
C LEU A 32 40.52 11.86 9.59
N THR A 33 40.35 12.20 8.29
CA THR A 33 40.26 11.19 7.21
C THR A 33 41.45 11.23 6.25
N ALA A 34 42.38 12.13 6.40
CA ALA A 34 43.53 12.31 5.48
C ALA A 34 44.64 11.26 5.64
N ASN A 35 44.53 10.35 6.61
CA ASN A 35 45.58 9.35 6.85
C ASN A 35 44.95 7.95 6.76
N PRO A 36 45.40 7.08 5.79
CA PRO A 36 44.82 5.74 5.57
C PRO A 36 44.95 4.83 6.81
N TYR A 37 45.98 5.03 7.64
CA TYR A 37 46.17 4.29 8.89
C TYR A 37 45.07 4.60 9.93
N ARG A 38 44.66 5.86 10.04
CA ARG A 38 43.56 6.25 10.96
C ARG A 38 42.21 5.70 10.48
N GLY A 39 41.97 5.78 9.17
CA GLY A 39 40.75 5.18 8.58
C GLY A 39 40.66 3.67 8.80
N ALA A 40 41.78 2.96 8.67
CA ALA A 40 41.84 1.52 8.94
C ALA A 40 41.57 1.18 10.44
N ILE A 41 42.09 1.96 11.37
CA ILE A 41 41.87 1.76 12.80
C ILE A 41 40.41 1.99 13.17
N TYR A 42 39.79 3.10 12.71
CA TYR A 42 38.38 3.39 12.96
C TYR A 42 37.45 2.35 12.31
N GLY A 43 37.76 1.92 11.07
CA GLY A 43 37.01 0.88 10.38
C GLY A 43 37.09 -0.49 11.09
N ALA A 44 38.27 -0.85 11.64
CA ALA A 44 38.45 -2.08 12.40
C ALA A 44 37.66 -2.07 13.72
N VAL A 45 37.71 -0.95 14.45
CA VAL A 45 36.97 -0.79 15.73
C VAL A 45 35.46 -0.83 15.49
N MET A 46 34.97 -0.08 14.50
CA MET A 46 33.53 -0.10 14.17
C MET A 46 33.06 -1.44 13.65
N GLY A 47 33.88 -2.12 12.84
CA GLY A 47 33.56 -3.49 12.37
C GLY A 47 33.49 -4.49 13.50
N ALA A 48 34.37 -4.42 14.51
CA ALA A 48 34.34 -5.26 15.70
C ALA A 48 33.10 -4.98 16.57
N LEU A 49 32.73 -3.73 16.76
CA LEU A 49 31.54 -3.32 17.55
C LEU A 49 30.24 -3.76 16.87
N LEU A 50 30.12 -3.62 15.55
CA LEU A 50 28.95 -4.06 14.80
C LEU A 50 28.75 -5.59 14.87
N VAL A 51 29.84 -6.36 14.72
CA VAL A 51 29.78 -7.83 14.82
C VAL A 51 29.42 -8.27 16.25
N SER A 52 29.90 -7.59 17.29
CA SER A 52 29.53 -7.91 18.66
C SER A 52 28.10 -7.53 19.00
N ALA A 53 27.59 -6.42 18.49
CA ALA A 53 26.18 -6.01 18.65
C ALA A 53 25.21 -6.98 17.95
N PHE A 54 25.56 -7.42 16.72
CA PHE A 54 24.76 -8.39 15.99
C PHE A 54 24.82 -9.83 16.54
N SER A 55 25.85 -10.17 17.33
CA SER A 55 25.96 -11.49 17.93
C SER A 55 25.08 -11.69 19.17
N GLN A 56 24.49 -10.63 19.69
CA GLN A 56 23.58 -10.68 20.85
C GLN A 56 22.09 -10.71 20.47
N ILE A 57 21.76 -10.73 19.19
CA ILE A 57 20.37 -11.00 18.78
C ILE A 57 20.10 -12.48 19.08
N PRO A 58 19.21 -12.82 20.02
CA PRO A 58 18.83 -14.20 20.27
C PRO A 58 18.33 -14.76 18.94
N LYS A 59 18.92 -15.88 18.51
CA LYS A 59 18.34 -16.71 17.45
C LYS A 59 17.12 -17.42 18.03
N GLU A 60 16.14 -16.68 18.40
CA GLU A 60 14.79 -17.21 18.45
C GLU A 60 14.48 -17.54 17.00
N LYS A 61 14.40 -18.84 16.72
CA LYS A 61 13.88 -19.35 15.45
C LYS A 61 12.43 -18.90 15.39
N LEU A 62 12.22 -17.64 15.00
CA LEU A 62 10.92 -17.22 14.55
C LEU A 62 10.64 -18.12 13.34
N LYS A 63 9.72 -19.04 13.49
CA LYS A 63 9.18 -19.83 12.40
C LYS A 63 8.40 -18.88 11.50
N ILE A 64 9.14 -18.09 10.70
CA ILE A 64 8.60 -17.16 9.70
C ILE A 64 7.77 -17.91 8.65
N SER A 65 8.04 -19.24 8.50
CA SER A 65 7.28 -20.09 7.60
C SER A 65 5.79 -20.20 7.96
N ASP A 66 5.44 -20.18 9.25
CA ASP A 66 4.06 -20.43 9.67
C ASP A 66 3.22 -19.13 9.65
N VAL A 67 3.81 -17.98 10.03
CA VAL A 67 3.10 -16.70 10.05
C VAL A 67 3.02 -16.08 8.65
N ALA A 68 4.06 -16.22 7.82
CA ALA A 68 4.02 -15.73 6.43
C ALA A 68 3.06 -16.57 5.58
N GLY A 69 3.01 -17.89 5.79
CA GLY A 69 2.10 -18.80 5.08
C GLY A 69 0.62 -18.50 5.36
N GLU A 70 0.25 -18.28 6.61
CA GLU A 70 -1.13 -17.93 6.96
C GLU A 70 -1.52 -16.53 6.48
N SER A 71 -0.63 -15.55 6.57
CA SER A 71 -0.89 -14.20 6.07
C SER A 71 -1.02 -14.16 4.54
N TYR A 72 -0.16 -14.88 3.81
CA TYR A 72 -0.26 -14.99 2.35
C TYR A 72 -1.43 -15.86 1.90
N LEU A 73 -1.74 -16.93 2.60
CA LEU A 73 -2.92 -17.77 2.31
C LEU A 73 -4.21 -17.03 2.61
N ASN A 74 -4.31 -16.30 3.73
CA ASN A 74 -5.45 -15.45 4.02
C ASN A 74 -5.60 -14.31 3.01
N ALA A 75 -4.52 -13.63 2.63
CA ALA A 75 -4.57 -12.60 1.60
C ALA A 75 -4.94 -13.17 0.22
N LYS A 76 -4.49 -14.39 -0.11
CA LYS A 76 -4.83 -15.07 -1.36
C LYS A 76 -6.27 -15.62 -1.34
N VAL A 77 -6.69 -16.22 -0.23
CA VAL A 77 -8.06 -16.72 -0.04
C VAL A 77 -9.08 -15.58 0.01
N LEU A 78 -8.72 -14.43 0.62
CA LEU A 78 -9.55 -13.22 0.60
C LEU A 78 -9.67 -12.62 -0.81
N LYS A 79 -8.63 -12.77 -1.67
CA LYS A 79 -8.70 -12.39 -3.09
C LYS A 79 -9.54 -13.35 -3.95
N GLU A 80 -9.57 -14.65 -3.61
CA GLU A 80 -10.28 -15.66 -4.40
C GLU A 80 -11.75 -15.85 -3.99
N ASN A 81 -12.12 -15.53 -2.75
CA ASN A 81 -13.47 -15.81 -2.22
C ASN A 81 -14.39 -14.57 -2.08
N GLY A 82 -13.99 -13.38 -2.52
CA GLY A 82 -14.88 -12.20 -2.48
C GLY A 82 -15.40 -11.80 -1.09
N SER A 83 -14.84 -12.37 -0.01
CA SER A 83 -15.23 -12.07 1.39
C SER A 83 -14.41 -10.96 2.03
N GLY A 84 -13.65 -10.19 1.25
CA GLY A 84 -13.14 -8.90 1.69
C GLY A 84 -14.29 -7.92 1.83
N LEU A 85 -14.26 -7.09 2.85
CA LEU A 85 -15.25 -6.02 3.06
C LEU A 85 -15.35 -5.06 1.86
N VAL A 86 -14.33 -5.04 0.98
CA VAL A 86 -14.28 -4.31 -0.29
C VAL A 86 -14.27 -5.33 -1.44
N GLU A 87 -15.33 -5.35 -2.24
CA GLU A 87 -15.50 -6.30 -3.34
C GLU A 87 -15.06 -5.69 -4.69
N SER A 88 -14.34 -6.48 -5.49
CA SER A 88 -14.02 -6.09 -6.88
C SER A 88 -15.15 -6.43 -7.83
N LEU A 89 -15.66 -5.44 -8.57
CA LEU A 89 -16.73 -5.63 -9.54
C LEU A 89 -16.20 -5.81 -10.96
N THR A 90 -16.76 -6.79 -11.63
CA THR A 90 -16.74 -6.91 -13.10
C THR A 90 -17.93 -6.17 -13.69
N LYS A 91 -17.94 -5.93 -15.02
CA LYS A 91 -19.10 -5.38 -15.73
C LYS A 91 -20.39 -6.15 -15.38
N ASN A 92 -20.34 -7.48 -15.44
CA ASN A 92 -21.52 -8.30 -15.19
C ASN A 92 -22.03 -8.18 -13.75
N SER A 93 -21.15 -8.18 -12.75
CA SER A 93 -21.55 -8.01 -11.35
C SER A 93 -22.05 -6.60 -11.07
N PHE A 94 -21.49 -5.59 -11.75
CA PHE A 94 -21.98 -4.22 -11.67
C PHE A 94 -23.42 -4.07 -12.18
N LEU A 95 -23.72 -4.68 -13.35
CA LEU A 95 -25.06 -4.67 -13.93
C LEU A 95 -26.10 -5.33 -13.03
N GLN A 96 -25.69 -6.31 -12.22
CA GLN A 96 -26.58 -7.04 -11.31
C GLN A 96 -26.73 -6.36 -9.94
N LYS A 97 -25.67 -5.74 -9.41
CA LYS A 97 -25.62 -5.26 -8.03
C LYS A 97 -25.81 -3.75 -7.89
N VAL A 98 -25.56 -2.99 -8.97
CA VAL A 98 -25.56 -1.55 -8.92
C VAL A 98 -26.55 -0.93 -9.90
N PHE A 99 -26.31 -1.05 -11.18
CA PHE A 99 -27.16 -0.46 -12.20
C PHE A 99 -27.02 -1.16 -13.55
N ASN A 100 -28.12 -1.62 -14.09
CA ASN A 100 -28.17 -2.21 -15.42
C ASN A 100 -28.43 -1.16 -16.47
N TYR A 101 -27.36 -0.48 -16.92
CA TYR A 101 -27.41 0.57 -17.95
C TYR A 101 -27.67 0.03 -19.37
N GLU A 102 -27.57 -1.28 -19.60
CA GLU A 102 -27.90 -1.89 -20.88
C GLU A 102 -29.42 -2.05 -21.06
N GLN A 103 -30.14 -2.24 -19.98
CA GLN A 103 -31.60 -2.43 -19.98
C GLN A 103 -32.36 -1.15 -19.61
N ASN A 104 -31.81 -0.32 -18.73
CA ASN A 104 -32.48 0.84 -18.19
C ASN A 104 -31.84 2.15 -18.71
N LYS A 105 -32.64 3.01 -19.31
CA LYS A 105 -32.21 4.35 -19.74
C LYS A 105 -32.12 5.34 -18.59
N GLU A 106 -32.93 5.16 -17.57
CA GLU A 106 -32.95 5.96 -16.35
C GLU A 106 -32.23 5.23 -15.24
N TRP A 107 -31.59 6.01 -14.36
CA TRP A 107 -30.89 5.45 -13.21
C TRP A 107 -31.85 4.69 -12.30
N LYS A 108 -31.57 3.41 -12.09
CA LYS A 108 -32.29 2.53 -11.17
C LYS A 108 -31.26 1.71 -10.40
N PHE A 109 -31.12 2.00 -9.12
CA PHE A 109 -30.22 1.24 -8.26
C PHE A 109 -30.80 -0.16 -7.97
N GLU A 110 -29.98 -1.19 -8.14
CA GLU A 110 -30.40 -2.59 -7.98
C GLU A 110 -29.96 -3.18 -6.61
N GLY A 111 -29.23 -2.42 -5.80
CA GLY A 111 -28.70 -2.88 -4.51
C GLY A 111 -29.67 -2.61 -3.34
N GLU A 112 -29.44 -3.32 -2.23
CA GLU A 112 -30.23 -3.17 -0.98
C GLU A 112 -29.62 -2.14 -0.01
N LEU A 113 -28.32 -1.91 -0.07
CA LEU A 113 -27.58 -0.95 0.74
C LEU A 113 -26.93 0.10 -0.16
N PRO A 114 -26.81 1.36 0.29
CA PRO A 114 -26.05 2.36 -0.47
C PRO A 114 -24.63 1.88 -0.70
N CYS A 115 -23.98 2.36 -1.73
CA CYS A 115 -22.63 1.88 -2.01
C CYS A 115 -21.69 2.99 -2.49
N ILE A 116 -20.39 2.70 -2.33
CA ILE A 116 -19.28 3.46 -2.89
C ILE A 116 -18.59 2.58 -3.92
N ILE A 117 -18.21 3.17 -5.06
CA ILE A 117 -17.49 2.46 -6.12
C ILE A 117 -16.23 3.26 -6.48
N ASP A 118 -15.07 2.68 -6.23
CA ASP A 118 -13.76 3.25 -6.56
C ASP A 118 -13.29 2.75 -7.93
N PHE A 119 -13.20 3.66 -8.90
CA PHE A 119 -12.59 3.39 -10.19
C PHE A 119 -11.08 3.63 -10.10
N TYR A 120 -10.30 2.57 -10.27
CA TYR A 120 -8.85 2.57 -10.07
C TYR A 120 -8.10 1.88 -11.21
N ALA A 121 -6.77 1.89 -11.15
CA ALA A 121 -5.87 1.01 -11.89
C ALA A 121 -4.64 0.68 -11.05
N ASP A 122 -4.00 -0.46 -11.30
CA ASP A 122 -2.85 -0.95 -10.51
C ASP A 122 -1.62 -0.02 -10.56
N TRP A 123 -1.41 0.68 -11.65
CA TRP A 123 -0.31 1.64 -11.83
C TRP A 123 -0.58 3.01 -11.18
N CYS A 124 -1.80 3.28 -10.75
CA CYS A 124 -2.22 4.58 -10.21
C CYS A 124 -1.71 4.76 -8.76
N GLY A 125 -0.70 5.59 -8.59
CA GLY A 125 -0.14 5.90 -7.27
C GLY A 125 -1.16 6.50 -6.29
N PRO A 126 -1.93 7.55 -6.66
CA PRO A 126 -2.98 8.10 -5.80
C PRO A 126 -4.08 7.10 -5.43
N CYS A 127 -4.43 6.15 -6.30
CA CYS A 127 -5.42 5.11 -6.00
C CYS A 127 -4.96 4.19 -4.84
N LYS A 128 -3.66 3.90 -4.76
CA LYS A 128 -3.07 3.10 -3.67
C LYS A 128 -3.16 3.79 -2.31
N MET A 129 -3.30 5.11 -2.27
CA MET A 129 -3.53 5.84 -1.02
C MET A 129 -4.99 5.78 -0.56
N VAL A 130 -5.92 5.66 -1.51
CA VAL A 130 -7.37 5.55 -1.20
C VAL A 130 -7.73 4.14 -0.73
N GLU A 131 -7.08 3.11 -1.25
CA GLU A 131 -7.38 1.71 -0.95
C GLU A 131 -7.43 1.38 0.56
N PRO A 132 -6.42 1.68 1.40
CA PRO A 132 -6.49 1.40 2.83
C PRO A 132 -7.63 2.17 3.52
N VAL A 133 -7.93 3.39 3.07
CA VAL A 133 -9.02 4.20 3.62
C VAL A 133 -10.38 3.54 3.32
N LEU A 134 -10.57 3.02 2.11
CA LEU A 134 -11.80 2.31 1.75
C LEU A 134 -11.96 1.01 2.55
N GLN A 135 -10.86 0.31 2.86
CA GLN A 135 -10.91 -0.87 3.71
C GLN A 135 -11.29 -0.54 5.16
N GLU A 136 -10.77 0.55 5.71
CA GLU A 136 -11.18 1.03 7.04
C GLU A 136 -12.66 1.41 7.06
N LEU A 137 -13.13 2.17 6.07
CA LEU A 137 -14.53 2.55 5.95
C LEU A 137 -15.45 1.34 5.77
N ALA A 138 -15.00 0.32 5.03
CA ALA A 138 -15.76 -0.92 4.87
C ALA A 138 -15.94 -1.67 6.20
N GLN A 139 -14.96 -1.60 7.10
CA GLN A 139 -15.07 -2.16 8.46
C GLN A 139 -15.99 -1.31 9.34
N GLU A 140 -15.84 0.01 9.32
CA GLU A 140 -16.63 0.93 10.15
C GLU A 140 -18.12 0.93 9.78
N TYR A 141 -18.43 0.83 8.49
CA TYR A 141 -19.79 0.84 7.96
C TYR A 141 -20.32 -0.55 7.56
N GLN A 142 -19.74 -1.62 8.10
CA GLN A 142 -20.17 -2.97 7.80
C GLN A 142 -21.67 -3.18 8.07
N GLY A 143 -22.38 -3.72 7.08
CA GLY A 143 -23.82 -3.94 7.14
C GLY A 143 -24.69 -2.69 6.92
N LYS A 144 -24.08 -1.51 6.73
CA LYS A 144 -24.77 -0.24 6.43
C LYS A 144 -24.44 0.28 5.04
N LEU A 145 -23.27 -0.04 4.53
CA LEU A 145 -22.70 0.46 3.28
C LEU A 145 -21.91 -0.64 2.57
N ASN A 146 -22.07 -0.77 1.27
CA ASN A 146 -21.23 -1.63 0.44
C ASN A 146 -20.11 -0.79 -0.20
N ILE A 147 -18.88 -1.33 -0.22
CA ILE A 147 -17.77 -0.69 -0.91
C ILE A 147 -17.25 -1.61 -2.00
N TYR A 148 -17.21 -1.09 -3.19
CA TYR A 148 -16.80 -1.78 -4.41
C TYR A 148 -15.60 -1.12 -5.05
N ARG A 149 -14.85 -1.88 -5.83
CA ARG A 149 -13.75 -1.38 -6.67
C ARG A 149 -13.89 -1.89 -8.09
N VAL A 150 -13.56 -1.06 -9.05
CA VAL A 150 -13.58 -1.37 -10.49
C VAL A 150 -12.21 -1.04 -11.08
N ASP A 151 -11.53 -2.05 -11.60
CA ASP A 151 -10.31 -1.86 -12.37
C ASP A 151 -10.66 -1.34 -13.78
N THR A 152 -10.34 -0.10 -14.05
CA THR A 152 -10.65 0.58 -15.33
C THR A 152 -9.92 -0.02 -16.52
N GLN A 153 -8.80 -0.70 -16.31
CA GLN A 153 -8.08 -1.39 -17.38
C GLN A 153 -8.75 -2.72 -17.76
N ALA A 154 -9.20 -3.46 -16.76
CA ALA A 154 -9.91 -4.72 -16.97
C ALA A 154 -11.36 -4.50 -17.41
N GLN A 155 -12.00 -3.40 -16.97
CA GLN A 155 -13.42 -3.10 -17.19
C GLN A 155 -13.60 -1.80 -18.04
N GLN A 156 -12.96 -1.74 -19.21
CA GLN A 156 -12.93 -0.54 -20.06
C GLN A 156 -14.33 -0.08 -20.51
N GLU A 157 -15.21 -1.02 -20.82
CA GLU A 157 -16.59 -0.71 -21.21
C GLU A 157 -17.35 -0.03 -20.06
N LEU A 158 -17.18 -0.53 -18.84
CA LEU A 158 -17.79 0.05 -17.65
C LEU A 158 -17.23 1.44 -17.37
N ALA A 159 -15.91 1.61 -17.45
CA ALA A 159 -15.27 2.92 -17.31
C ALA A 159 -15.76 3.93 -18.36
N ALA A 160 -15.94 3.49 -19.61
CA ALA A 160 -16.48 4.33 -20.67
C ALA A 160 -17.95 4.70 -20.45
N ALA A 161 -18.79 3.75 -19.98
CA ALA A 161 -20.21 3.99 -19.68
C ALA A 161 -20.39 5.08 -18.60
N PHE A 162 -19.47 5.17 -17.65
CA PHE A 162 -19.43 6.19 -16.59
C PHE A 162 -18.56 7.40 -16.95
N SER A 163 -18.05 7.47 -18.18
CA SER A 163 -17.20 8.58 -18.66
C SER A 163 -16.00 8.86 -17.76
N ILE A 164 -15.35 7.79 -17.24
CA ILE A 164 -14.19 7.91 -16.36
C ILE A 164 -12.99 8.41 -17.17
N GLN A 165 -12.59 9.67 -16.96
CA GLN A 165 -11.47 10.32 -17.64
C GLN A 165 -10.21 10.40 -16.79
N SER A 166 -10.33 10.29 -15.47
CA SER A 166 -9.21 10.29 -14.54
C SER A 166 -9.48 9.38 -13.34
N ILE A 167 -8.41 8.89 -12.72
CA ILE A 167 -8.45 8.01 -11.55
C ILE A 167 -7.54 8.53 -10.43
N PRO A 168 -7.90 8.29 -9.17
CA PRO A 168 -9.13 7.64 -8.73
C PRO A 168 -10.38 8.49 -8.96
N SER A 169 -11.50 7.83 -9.28
CA SER A 169 -12.83 8.42 -9.34
C SER A 169 -13.77 7.60 -8.46
N VAL A 170 -14.45 8.25 -7.54
CA VAL A 170 -15.29 7.60 -6.54
C VAL A 170 -16.75 7.95 -6.79
N LEU A 171 -17.57 6.94 -7.08
CA LEU A 171 -19.00 7.07 -7.28
C LEU A 171 -19.74 6.72 -5.99
N PHE A 172 -20.51 7.66 -5.47
CA PHE A 172 -21.38 7.49 -4.32
C PHE A 172 -22.80 7.22 -4.80
N VAL A 173 -23.35 6.09 -4.41
CA VAL A 173 -24.66 5.60 -4.86
C VAL A 173 -25.60 5.53 -3.66
N PRO A 174 -26.47 6.53 -3.48
CA PRO A 174 -27.53 6.50 -2.46
C PRO A 174 -28.68 5.57 -2.91
N LEU A 175 -29.49 5.11 -1.95
CA LEU A 175 -30.62 4.21 -2.23
C LEU A 175 -31.70 4.84 -3.12
N ASN A 176 -32.03 6.11 -2.88
CA ASN A 176 -33.22 6.75 -3.47
C ASN A 176 -32.90 8.00 -4.30
N ASP A 177 -31.63 8.39 -4.39
CA ASP A 177 -31.21 9.59 -5.10
C ASP A 177 -30.27 9.23 -6.26
N LYS A 178 -29.93 10.23 -7.10
CA LYS A 178 -28.96 10.04 -8.19
C LYS A 178 -27.55 9.89 -7.64
N PRO A 179 -26.72 9.06 -8.29
CA PRO A 179 -25.35 8.88 -7.88
C PRO A 179 -24.53 10.16 -8.08
N GLN A 180 -23.50 10.34 -7.28
CA GLN A 180 -22.58 11.47 -7.34
C GLN A 180 -21.16 10.98 -7.55
N MET A 181 -20.46 11.55 -8.54
CA MET A 181 -19.06 11.23 -8.82
C MET A 181 -18.14 12.28 -8.22
N VAL A 182 -17.11 11.86 -7.53
CA VAL A 182 -16.02 12.73 -7.06
C VAL A 182 -14.71 12.23 -7.63
N ILE A 183 -13.91 13.15 -8.19
CA ILE A 183 -12.65 12.84 -8.85
C ILE A 183 -11.48 13.19 -7.93
N GLY A 184 -10.51 12.30 -7.82
CA GLY A 184 -9.28 12.48 -7.06
C GLY A 184 -9.22 11.68 -5.76
N ALA A 185 -8.02 11.60 -5.18
CA ALA A 185 -7.78 10.92 -3.93
C ALA A 185 -8.30 11.76 -2.76
N LEU A 186 -9.44 11.34 -2.20
CA LEU A 186 -10.06 12.02 -1.07
C LEU A 186 -9.49 11.48 0.27
N PRO A 187 -9.18 12.37 1.23
CA PRO A 187 -8.86 11.95 2.58
C PRO A 187 -10.08 11.36 3.29
N LYS A 188 -9.86 10.47 4.27
CA LYS A 188 -10.91 9.75 5.02
C LYS A 188 -12.02 10.67 5.52
N ILE A 189 -11.65 11.78 6.16
CA ILE A 189 -12.61 12.74 6.71
C ILE A 189 -13.58 13.30 5.65
N THR A 190 -13.10 13.47 4.41
CA THR A 190 -13.95 13.94 3.31
C THR A 190 -14.88 12.83 2.84
N LEU A 191 -14.37 11.58 2.74
CA LEU A 191 -15.19 10.42 2.39
C LEU A 191 -16.32 10.21 3.42
N GLU A 192 -16.00 10.27 4.73
CA GLU A 192 -16.99 10.17 5.81
C GLU A 192 -18.05 11.26 5.74
N LYS A 193 -17.63 12.49 5.40
CA LYS A 193 -18.58 13.60 5.21
C LYS A 193 -19.55 13.31 4.07
N VAL A 194 -19.05 12.85 2.91
CA VAL A 194 -19.88 12.50 1.76
C VAL A 194 -20.78 11.30 2.07
N ILE A 195 -20.29 10.29 2.81
CA ILE A 195 -21.10 9.16 3.26
C ILE A 195 -22.32 9.65 4.06
N LYS A 196 -22.10 10.55 5.01
CA LYS A 196 -23.20 11.08 5.84
C LYS A 196 -24.16 12.00 5.06
N GLU A 197 -23.61 12.88 4.21
CA GLU A 197 -24.41 13.87 3.49
C GLU A 197 -25.17 13.29 2.28
N VAL A 198 -24.49 12.44 1.49
CA VAL A 198 -25.02 11.89 0.22
C VAL A 198 -25.68 10.54 0.43
N LEU A 199 -24.99 9.62 1.10
CA LEU A 199 -25.51 8.27 1.30
C LEU A 199 -26.45 8.17 2.52
N LYS A 200 -26.49 9.19 3.39
CA LYS A 200 -27.32 9.27 4.60
C LYS A 200 -27.09 8.09 5.55
N VAL A 201 -25.85 7.66 5.65
CA VAL A 201 -25.40 6.56 6.54
C VAL A 201 -24.72 7.15 7.76
N GLU A 202 -25.17 6.75 8.96
CA GLU A 202 -24.63 7.15 10.27
C GLU A 202 -23.81 6.03 10.93
#